data_5b5a7e94be33ab29c7cc18adc0786699
#
_entry.id   5b5a7e94be33ab29c7cc18adc0786699
#
_cell.length_a   1.000
_cell.length_b   1.000
_cell.length_c   1.000
_cell.angle_alpha   90.00
_cell.angle_beta   90.00
_cell.angle_gamma   90.00
#
_symmetry.space_group_name_H-M   'P 1'
#
loop_
_entity.id
_entity.type
_entity.pdbx_description
1 polymer ?
#
loop_
_entity_poly.entity_id
_entity_poly.type
_entity_poly.pdbx_seq_one_letter_code
_entity_poly.pdbx_strand_id
1 'polypeptide(L)'
;MIEIVIAILSGSALSALITQIGSYLSDRRKRKDSKEDSEDAKDAALRQGMKLLLADKIQYLGLRYIEEGEVTFSNKKMLNEMHSVYHNGLGGNGDYDVLMKEVNELQLKG
;
A
#
# COMPACT_ATOMS: atom_id res chain seq x y z
N MET A 1 -14.11 -17.83 2.00
CA MET A 1 -13.16 -17.53 0.93
C MET A 1 -12.80 -16.07 0.84
N ILE A 2 -13.76 -15.16 0.85
CA ILE A 2 -13.52 -13.71 0.87
C ILE A 2 -12.77 -13.30 2.15
N GLU A 3 -13.10 -13.91 3.29
CA GLU A 3 -12.45 -13.62 4.56
C GLU A 3 -10.97 -14.04 4.56
N ILE A 4 -10.64 -15.16 3.92
CA ILE A 4 -9.26 -15.63 3.80
C ILE A 4 -8.47 -14.67 2.91
N VAL A 5 -9.06 -14.21 1.82
CA VAL A 5 -8.42 -13.24 0.92
C VAL A 5 -8.18 -11.92 1.64
N ILE A 6 -9.15 -11.45 2.43
CA ILE A 6 -9.01 -10.23 3.22
C ILE A 6 -7.92 -10.41 4.29
N ALA A 7 -7.87 -11.56 4.97
CA ALA A 7 -6.86 -11.85 5.97
C ALA A 7 -5.45 -11.89 5.35
N ILE A 8 -5.32 -12.49 4.17
CA ILE A 8 -4.05 -12.53 3.43
C ILE A 8 -3.60 -11.13 3.01
N LEU A 9 -4.54 -10.27 2.61
CA LEU A 9 -4.23 -8.92 2.16
C LEU A 9 -4.08 -7.90 3.28
N SER A 10 -4.49 -8.24 4.50
CA SER A 10 -4.53 -7.28 5.62
C SER A 10 -3.44 -7.46 6.67
N GLY A 11 -2.43 -8.28 6.44
CA GLY A 11 -1.44 -8.57 7.48
C GLY A 11 -0.03 -8.74 6.95
N SER A 12 0.68 -9.70 7.50
CA SER A 12 2.06 -10.03 7.14
C SER A 12 2.22 -10.39 5.66
N ALA A 13 1.16 -10.84 5.00
CA ALA A 13 1.20 -11.15 3.57
C ALA A 13 1.44 -9.90 2.71
N LEU A 14 0.86 -8.76 3.10
CA LEU A 14 1.11 -7.51 2.40
C LEU A 14 2.55 -7.05 2.58
N SER A 15 3.09 -7.17 3.79
CA SER A 15 4.50 -6.87 4.07
C SER A 15 5.43 -7.78 3.28
N ALA A 16 5.11 -9.09 3.22
CA ALA A 16 5.89 -10.05 2.43
C ALA A 16 5.84 -9.72 0.95
N LEU A 17 4.69 -9.30 0.43
CA LEU A 17 4.55 -8.90 -0.96
C LEU A 17 5.40 -7.68 -1.27
N ILE A 18 5.38 -6.66 -0.42
CA ILE A 18 6.20 -5.46 -0.56
C ILE A 18 7.68 -5.81 -0.51
N THR A 19 8.08 -6.71 0.39
CA THR A 19 9.46 -7.19 0.51
C THR A 19 9.89 -7.95 -0.75
N GLN A 20 9.04 -8.82 -1.29
CA GLN A 20 9.34 -9.56 -2.51
C GLN A 20 9.49 -8.64 -3.71
N ILE A 21 8.64 -7.63 -3.83
CA ILE A 21 8.76 -6.63 -4.90
C ILE A 21 10.05 -5.84 -4.73
N GLY A 22 10.41 -5.47 -3.52
CA GLY A 22 11.67 -4.79 -3.22
C GLY A 22 12.87 -5.63 -3.58
N SER A 23 12.87 -6.94 -3.25
CA SER A 23 13.92 -7.87 -3.62
C SER A 23 14.02 -8.04 -5.13
N TYR A 24 12.88 -8.15 -5.81
CA TYR A 24 12.85 -8.25 -7.27
C TYR A 24 13.49 -7.02 -7.92
N LEU A 25 13.14 -5.82 -7.46
CA LEU A 25 13.72 -4.57 -7.96
C LEU A 25 15.23 -4.49 -7.67
N SER A 26 15.64 -4.92 -6.50
CA SER A 26 17.06 -4.96 -6.11
C SER A 26 17.87 -5.92 -6.99
N ASP A 27 17.34 -7.12 -7.25
CA ASP A 27 17.99 -8.10 -8.14
C ASP A 27 18.09 -7.56 -9.56
N ARG A 28 17.10 -6.82 -10.02
CA ARG A 28 17.16 -6.20 -11.35
C ARG A 28 18.22 -5.13 -11.44
N ARG A 29 18.46 -4.38 -10.40
CA ARG A 29 19.53 -3.37 -10.36
C ARG A 29 20.92 -4.00 -10.55
N LYS A 30 21.10 -5.24 -10.12
CA LYS A 30 22.37 -5.97 -10.29
C LYS A 30 22.62 -6.45 -11.71
N ARG A 31 21.59 -6.52 -12.56
CA ARG A 31 21.68 -6.96 -13.95
C ARG A 31 21.79 -5.82 -14.95
N LYS A 32 22.13 -4.66 -14.50
CA LYS A 32 21.88 -3.37 -15.16
C LYS A 32 22.79 -3.01 -16.35
N ASP A 33 23.55 -3.91 -16.92
CA ASP A 33 24.59 -3.52 -17.88
C ASP A 33 24.16 -3.43 -19.36
N SER A 34 22.94 -3.80 -19.75
CA SER A 34 22.62 -3.87 -21.18
C SER A 34 21.24 -3.43 -21.63
N LYS A 35 20.36 -2.94 -20.75
CA LYS A 35 18.98 -2.59 -21.14
C LYS A 35 18.35 -1.50 -20.26
N GLU A 36 19.06 -0.42 -19.99
CA GLU A 36 18.59 0.63 -19.09
C GLU A 36 17.22 1.16 -19.45
N ASP A 37 16.93 1.45 -20.72
CA ASP A 37 15.69 2.07 -21.15
C ASP A 37 14.46 1.16 -20.95
N SER A 38 14.59 -0.15 -21.23
CA SER A 38 13.48 -1.07 -21.06
C SER A 38 13.25 -1.42 -19.59
N GLU A 39 14.30 -1.41 -18.76
CA GLU A 39 14.17 -1.64 -17.34
C GLU A 39 13.55 -0.46 -16.62
N ASP A 40 13.91 0.76 -17.01
CA ASP A 40 13.29 1.97 -16.48
C ASP A 40 11.81 2.01 -16.78
N ALA A 41 11.39 1.62 -17.98
CA ALA A 41 9.99 1.54 -18.35
C ALA A 41 9.24 0.48 -17.54
N LYS A 42 9.87 -0.68 -17.31
CA LYS A 42 9.29 -1.74 -16.47
C LYS A 42 9.20 -1.33 -15.01
N ASP A 43 10.22 -0.65 -14.51
CA ASP A 43 10.21 -0.15 -13.13
C ASP A 43 9.14 0.92 -12.95
N ALA A 44 8.96 1.80 -13.92
CA ALA A 44 7.89 2.79 -13.90
C ALA A 44 6.51 2.13 -13.91
N ALA A 45 6.32 1.11 -14.74
CA ALA A 45 5.08 0.35 -14.80
C ALA A 45 4.79 -0.38 -13.49
N LEU A 46 5.82 -0.95 -12.88
CA LEU A 46 5.70 -1.65 -11.61
C LEU A 46 5.32 -0.67 -10.48
N ARG A 47 5.97 0.48 -10.44
CA ARG A 47 5.62 1.53 -9.47
C ARG A 47 4.18 1.99 -9.64
N GLN A 48 3.75 2.17 -10.87
CA GLN A 48 2.37 2.58 -11.16
C GLN A 48 1.39 1.49 -10.71
N GLY A 49 1.70 0.23 -10.96
CA GLY A 49 0.89 -0.89 -10.50
C GLY A 49 0.79 -0.94 -8.97
N MET A 50 1.90 -0.77 -8.27
CA MET A 50 1.94 -0.71 -6.81
C MET A 50 1.13 0.46 -6.28
N LYS A 51 1.26 1.63 -6.91
CA LYS A 51 0.52 2.83 -6.54
C LYS A 51 -0.99 2.60 -6.65
N LEU A 52 -1.44 1.98 -7.75
CA LEU A 52 -2.85 1.69 -7.95
C LEU A 52 -3.38 0.66 -6.95
N LEU A 53 -2.59 -0.37 -6.64
CA LEU A 53 -2.97 -1.38 -5.65
C LEU A 53 -3.09 -0.76 -4.25
N LEU A 54 -2.12 0.07 -3.86
CA LEU A 54 -2.17 0.76 -2.57
C LEU A 54 -3.34 1.73 -2.50
N ALA A 55 -3.59 2.47 -3.58
CA ALA A 55 -4.72 3.39 -3.65
C ALA A 55 -6.04 2.66 -3.42
N ASP A 56 -6.24 1.54 -4.11
CA ASP A 56 -7.43 0.72 -3.95
C ASP A 56 -7.58 0.20 -2.53
N LYS A 57 -6.49 -0.32 -1.96
CA LYS A 57 -6.50 -0.87 -0.62
C LYS A 57 -6.76 0.20 0.45
N ILE A 58 -6.12 1.35 0.33
CA ILE A 58 -6.32 2.48 1.24
C ILE A 58 -7.78 2.93 1.21
N GLN A 59 -8.33 3.09 0.02
CA GLN A 59 -9.72 3.50 -0.15
C GLN A 59 -10.68 2.47 0.45
N TYR A 60 -10.49 1.22 0.13
CA TYR A 60 -11.34 0.14 0.61
C TYR A 60 -11.33 0.04 2.14
N LEU A 61 -10.15 -0.04 2.72
CA LEU A 61 -10.02 -0.16 4.17
C LEU A 61 -10.44 1.11 4.89
N GLY A 62 -10.07 2.26 4.37
CA GLY A 62 -10.43 3.54 4.97
C GLY A 62 -11.94 3.73 5.04
N LEU A 63 -12.64 3.50 3.94
CA LEU A 63 -14.08 3.59 3.89
C LEU A 63 -14.75 2.58 4.82
N ARG A 64 -14.22 1.37 4.89
CA ARG A 64 -14.73 0.33 5.76
C ARG A 64 -14.62 0.72 7.23
N TYR A 65 -13.48 1.26 7.64
CA TYR A 65 -13.29 1.69 9.03
C TYR A 65 -14.20 2.86 9.39
N ILE A 66 -14.36 3.81 8.46
CA ILE A 66 -15.29 4.95 8.65
C ILE A 66 -16.72 4.45 8.80
N GLU A 67 -17.12 3.49 7.97
CA GLU A 67 -18.44 2.89 8.04
C GLU A 67 -18.68 2.15 9.36
N GLU A 68 -17.67 1.45 9.85
CA GLU A 68 -17.72 0.77 11.15
C GLU A 68 -17.71 1.74 12.33
N GLY A 69 -17.18 2.94 12.12
CA GLY A 69 -17.09 3.97 13.15
C GLY A 69 -15.95 3.80 14.14
N GLU A 70 -15.14 2.77 13.98
CA GLU A 70 -14.01 2.47 14.88
C GLU A 70 -12.94 1.69 14.12
N VAL A 71 -11.72 1.71 14.65
CA VAL A 71 -10.59 1.03 14.04
C VAL A 71 -9.64 0.56 15.15
N THR A 72 -9.04 -0.63 15.00
CA THR A 72 -8.01 -1.08 15.93
C THR A 72 -6.73 -0.27 15.74
N PHE A 73 -5.93 -0.18 16.79
CA PHE A 73 -4.64 0.51 16.71
C PHE A 73 -3.75 -0.10 15.62
N SER A 74 -3.70 -1.43 15.55
CA SER A 74 -2.91 -2.13 14.53
C SER A 74 -3.35 -1.79 13.12
N ASN A 75 -4.65 -1.78 12.87
CA ASN A 75 -5.19 -1.48 11.55
C ASN A 75 -4.98 -0.02 11.18
N LYS A 76 -5.15 0.87 12.14
CA LYS A 76 -4.88 2.29 11.95
C LYS A 76 -3.41 2.53 11.58
N LYS A 77 -2.50 1.92 12.32
CA LYS A 77 -1.07 2.02 12.06
C LYS A 77 -0.72 1.49 10.67
N MET A 78 -1.25 0.31 10.32
CA MET A 78 -1.01 -0.30 9.01
C MET A 78 -1.49 0.59 7.88
N LEU A 79 -2.69 1.14 8.00
CA LEU A 79 -3.26 2.01 6.98
C LEU A 79 -2.44 3.29 6.82
N ASN A 80 -1.98 3.88 7.93
CA ASN A 80 -1.10 5.04 7.88
C ASN A 80 0.24 4.73 7.21
N GLU A 81 0.80 3.54 7.42
CA GLU A 81 2.02 3.11 6.74
C GLU A 81 1.80 2.96 5.24
N MET A 82 0.68 2.35 4.85
CA MET A 82 0.32 2.22 3.42
C MET A 82 0.15 3.59 2.78
N HIS A 83 -0.52 4.51 3.45
CA HIS A 83 -0.69 5.88 2.96
C HIS A 83 0.65 6.60 2.82
N SER A 84 1.55 6.42 3.77
CA SER A 84 2.88 7.01 3.72
C SER A 84 3.68 6.51 2.52
N VAL A 85 3.65 5.21 2.26
CA VAL A 85 4.31 4.64 1.07
C VAL A 85 3.68 5.19 -0.21
N TYR A 86 2.36 5.24 -0.26
CA TYR A 86 1.64 5.77 -1.41
C TYR A 86 1.98 7.24 -1.67
N HIS A 87 1.89 8.06 -0.64
CA HIS A 87 2.05 9.52 -0.74
C HIS A 87 3.51 9.92 -0.97
N ASN A 88 4.42 9.38 -0.18
CA ASN A 88 5.82 9.81 -0.17
C ASN A 88 6.71 8.95 -1.05
N GLY A 89 6.49 7.63 -1.07
CA GLY A 89 7.34 6.70 -1.78
C GLY A 89 7.00 6.55 -3.25
N LEU A 90 5.72 6.56 -3.59
CA LEU A 90 5.24 6.31 -4.95
C LEU A 90 4.72 7.57 -5.64
N GLY A 91 4.83 8.72 -5.00
CA GLY A 91 4.41 9.99 -5.58
C GLY A 91 2.91 10.16 -5.70
N GLY A 92 2.13 9.50 -4.84
CA GLY A 92 0.70 9.73 -4.76
C GLY A 92 0.41 11.14 -4.28
N ASN A 93 -0.64 11.75 -4.82
CA ASN A 93 -1.05 13.09 -4.41
C ASN A 93 -1.79 13.02 -3.08
N GLY A 94 -2.26 14.16 -2.59
CA GLY A 94 -3.10 14.22 -1.40
C GLY A 94 -4.52 13.67 -1.61
N ASP A 95 -4.71 12.75 -2.54
CA ASP A 95 -6.03 12.22 -2.91
C ASP A 95 -6.76 11.55 -1.74
N TYR A 96 -5.99 10.94 -0.85
CA TYR A 96 -6.56 10.21 0.30
C TYR A 96 -6.31 10.91 1.63
N ASP A 97 -5.86 12.17 1.62
CA ASP A 97 -5.57 12.91 2.85
C ASP A 97 -6.83 13.11 3.69
N VAL A 98 -7.95 13.45 3.07
CA VAL A 98 -9.23 13.62 3.76
C VAL A 98 -9.71 12.29 4.35
N LEU A 99 -9.62 11.22 3.56
CA LEU A 99 -9.99 9.88 4.01
C LEU A 99 -9.15 9.46 5.24
N MET A 100 -7.84 9.67 5.18
CA MET A 100 -6.94 9.33 6.27
C MET A 100 -7.20 10.17 7.51
N LYS A 101 -7.54 11.44 7.32
CA LYS A 101 -7.92 12.29 8.44
C LYS A 101 -9.14 11.74 9.16
N GLU A 102 -10.15 11.33 8.42
CA GLU A 102 -11.37 10.74 8.99
C GLU A 102 -11.04 9.43 9.73
N VAL A 103 -10.22 8.57 9.14
CA VAL A 103 -9.81 7.32 9.79
C VAL A 103 -9.06 7.60 11.09
N ASN A 104 -8.16 8.58 11.07
CA ASN A 104 -7.34 8.90 12.25
C ASN A 104 -8.15 9.52 13.39
N GLU A 105 -9.32 10.06 13.09
CA GLU A 105 -10.25 10.62 14.08
C GLU A 105 -11.20 9.57 14.66
N LEU A 106 -11.24 8.35 14.13
CA LEU A 106 -12.09 7.29 14.63
C LEU A 106 -11.67 6.83 16.03
N GLN A 107 -12.64 6.36 16.79
CA GLN A 107 -12.36 5.74 18.09
C GLN A 107 -11.54 4.47 17.89
N LEU A 108 -10.59 4.25 18.79
CA LEU A 108 -9.84 3.03 18.82
C LEU A 108 -10.69 1.90 19.38
N LYS A 109 -10.76 0.81 18.65
CA LYS A 109 -11.41 -0.41 19.09
C LYS A 109 -10.51 -1.09 20.11
N GLY A 110 -11.02 -1.23 21.30
CA GLY A 110 -10.30 -1.65 22.49
C GLY A 110 -9.63 -3.01 22.51
#